data_75b3b350ce5213853b2444da564ff2c7
#
_entry.id   75b3b350ce5213853b2444da564ff2c7
#
_cell.length_a   1.000
_cell.length_b   1.000
_cell.length_c   1.000
_cell.angle_alpha   90.00
_cell.angle_beta   90.00
_cell.angle_gamma   90.00
#
_symmetry.space_group_name_H-M   'P 1'
#
loop_
_entity.id
_entity.type
_entity.pdbx_description
1 polymer ?
#
loop_
_entity_poly.entity_id
_entity_poly.type
_entity_poly.pdbx_seq_one_letter_code
_entity_poly.pdbx_strand_id
1 'polypeptide(L)'
;MARCSRAEYSTGQVAAYARRWLDKETVGSGDAIGCTEAVGNSREMVVAEIVGRLVREKFVDDRRFAAAFVRDKLKFNGWGKQKIVYKMRLLGVDNAIISEAIAENYYSVEDGRDASQVVEKLVRDKWEALCRRDARKMAMEARKMGRDANNMGRGTGDCSEMQLKQARKAAVLRFAMGRGFDYEEILKCLNNIV
;
A
#
# COMPACT_ATOMS: atom_id res chain seq x y z
N MET A 1 2.99 9.35 -26.08
CA MET A 1 1.51 9.33 -26.12
C MET A 1 0.92 7.91 -25.89
N ALA A 2 1.35 6.85 -26.55
CA ALA A 2 0.76 5.50 -26.43
C ALA A 2 0.69 4.88 -25.03
N ARG A 3 1.48 5.30 -24.05
CA ARG A 3 1.42 4.82 -22.66
C ARG A 3 0.29 5.47 -21.86
N CYS A 4 0.14 6.78 -21.98
CA CYS A 4 -0.89 7.53 -21.23
C CYS A 4 -2.32 7.21 -21.68
N SER A 5 -2.50 6.62 -22.86
CA SER A 5 -3.81 6.16 -23.33
C SER A 5 -4.24 4.79 -22.76
N ARG A 6 -3.32 4.04 -22.14
CA ARG A 6 -3.59 2.69 -21.60
C ARG A 6 -3.72 2.64 -20.08
N ALA A 7 -3.16 3.63 -19.38
CA ALA A 7 -3.19 3.71 -17.93
C ALA A 7 -3.03 5.17 -17.46
N GLU A 8 -3.61 5.49 -16.33
CA GLU A 8 -3.42 6.79 -15.69
C GLU A 8 -1.99 6.91 -15.14
N TYR A 9 -1.36 8.06 -15.40
CA TYR A 9 -0.04 8.41 -14.90
C TYR A 9 -0.07 9.78 -14.22
N SER A 10 0.74 9.95 -13.16
CA SER A 10 0.96 11.25 -12.56
C SER A 10 1.95 12.07 -13.38
N THR A 11 1.90 13.39 -13.24
CA THR A 11 2.87 14.33 -13.84
C THR A 11 4.31 13.98 -13.43
N GLY A 12 4.54 13.61 -12.16
CA GLY A 12 5.84 13.16 -11.65
C GLY A 12 6.34 11.87 -12.30
N GLN A 13 5.45 10.90 -12.57
CA GLN A 13 5.83 9.68 -13.29
C GLN A 13 6.22 9.95 -14.74
N VAL A 14 5.48 10.83 -15.41
CA VAL A 14 5.77 11.23 -16.80
C VAL A 14 7.09 11.98 -16.85
N ALA A 15 7.33 12.90 -15.93
CA ALA A 15 8.61 13.62 -15.84
C ALA A 15 9.79 12.66 -15.62
N ALA A 16 9.66 11.70 -14.69
CA ALA A 16 10.69 10.69 -14.45
C ALA A 16 10.93 9.80 -15.68
N TYR A 17 9.91 9.49 -16.45
CA TYR A 17 10.04 8.73 -17.68
C TYR A 17 10.73 9.54 -18.79
N ALA A 18 10.35 10.82 -18.96
CA ALA A 18 10.97 11.72 -19.93
C ALA A 18 12.46 11.91 -19.64
N ARG A 19 12.86 12.10 -18.36
CA ARG A 19 14.27 12.17 -17.96
C ARG A 19 15.03 10.92 -18.38
N ARG A 20 14.52 9.74 -18.04
CA ARG A 20 15.15 8.45 -18.43
C ARG A 20 15.29 8.28 -19.93
N TRP A 21 14.33 8.77 -20.68
CA TRP A 21 14.36 8.69 -22.14
C TRP A 21 15.45 9.62 -22.69
N LEU A 22 15.52 10.84 -22.21
CA LEU A 22 16.57 11.80 -22.59
C LEU A 22 17.98 11.29 -22.22
N ASP A 23 18.15 10.66 -21.05
CA ASP A 23 19.43 10.07 -20.64
C ASP A 23 19.90 8.95 -21.59
N LYS A 24 18.98 8.15 -22.10
CA LYS A 24 19.33 7.08 -23.06
C LYS A 24 19.74 7.61 -24.43
N GLU A 25 19.08 8.65 -24.91
CA GLU A 25 19.38 9.28 -26.19
C GLU A 25 20.79 9.93 -26.17
N THR A 26 21.16 10.55 -25.05
CA THR A 26 22.48 11.20 -24.91
C THR A 26 23.64 10.21 -24.76
N VAL A 27 23.41 9.02 -24.24
CA VAL A 27 24.44 7.95 -24.14
C VAL A 27 24.67 7.27 -25.49
N GLY A 28 23.67 7.29 -26.38
CA GLY A 28 23.76 6.68 -27.73
C GLY A 28 24.50 7.52 -28.76
N SER A 29 24.56 8.84 -28.60
CA SER A 29 25.35 9.74 -29.43
C SER A 29 26.67 10.01 -28.72
N GLY A 30 27.73 9.33 -29.06
CA GLY A 30 29.05 9.26 -28.44
C GLY A 30 29.79 10.60 -28.12
N ASP A 31 29.11 11.70 -28.00
CA ASP A 31 29.62 12.97 -27.52
C ASP A 31 29.39 13.08 -26.00
N ALA A 32 30.36 12.60 -25.24
CA ALA A 32 30.51 12.92 -23.82
C ALA A 32 30.82 14.40 -23.67
N ILE A 33 29.87 15.29 -23.96
CA ILE A 33 29.96 16.71 -23.64
C ILE A 33 29.76 16.76 -22.11
N GLY A 34 30.82 17.22 -21.44
CA GLY A 34 30.89 17.38 -20.00
C GLY A 34 29.62 18.03 -19.46
N CYS A 35 29.06 17.42 -18.42
CA CYS A 35 27.84 17.85 -17.74
C CYS A 35 28.05 19.22 -17.10
N THR A 36 27.83 20.27 -17.85
CA THR A 36 27.75 21.63 -17.31
C THR A 36 26.31 21.88 -16.85
N GLU A 37 26.15 22.71 -15.80
CA GLU A 37 24.82 23.09 -15.26
C GLU A 37 23.85 23.60 -16.34
N ALA A 38 24.41 24.26 -17.40
CA ALA A 38 23.63 24.73 -18.53
C ALA A 38 22.89 23.59 -19.31
N VAL A 39 23.50 22.42 -19.44
CA VAL A 39 22.88 21.25 -20.11
C VAL A 39 21.79 20.63 -19.24
N GLY A 40 21.97 20.62 -17.90
CA GLY A 40 20.97 20.20 -16.95
C GLY A 40 19.70 21.05 -17.01
N ASN A 41 19.86 22.39 -17.00
CA ASN A 41 18.73 23.32 -17.12
C ASN A 41 17.97 23.17 -18.45
N SER A 42 18.67 22.94 -19.55
CA SER A 42 18.05 22.72 -20.87
C SER A 42 17.21 21.43 -20.88
N ARG A 43 17.68 20.37 -20.23
CA ARG A 43 16.92 19.08 -20.13
C ARG A 43 15.66 19.22 -19.29
N GLU A 44 15.73 19.88 -18.14
CA GLU A 44 14.56 20.11 -17.29
C GLU A 44 13.50 20.97 -17.98
N MET A 45 13.92 21.95 -18.80
CA MET A 45 13.01 22.74 -19.64
C MET A 45 12.27 21.86 -20.65
N VAL A 46 12.97 20.94 -21.32
CA VAL A 46 12.35 19.99 -22.26
C VAL A 46 11.37 19.04 -21.54
N VAL A 47 11.75 18.53 -20.38
CA VAL A 47 10.88 17.70 -19.56
C VAL A 47 9.62 18.48 -19.15
N ALA A 48 9.77 19.71 -18.69
CA ALA A 48 8.65 20.56 -18.29
C ALA A 48 7.71 20.87 -19.47
N GLU A 49 8.26 21.11 -20.66
CA GLU A 49 7.49 21.32 -21.87
C GLU A 49 6.67 20.08 -22.27
N ILE A 50 7.29 18.89 -22.26
CA ILE A 50 6.62 17.63 -22.55
C ILE A 50 5.46 17.40 -21.56
N VAL A 51 5.70 17.53 -20.26
CA VAL A 51 4.68 17.37 -19.23
C VAL A 51 3.57 18.40 -19.41
N GLY A 52 3.93 19.69 -19.60
CA GLY A 52 2.96 20.76 -19.78
C GLY A 52 2.07 20.55 -21.01
N ARG A 53 2.61 20.01 -22.10
CA ARG A 53 1.82 19.65 -23.29
C ARG A 53 0.84 18.51 -22.99
N LEU A 54 1.29 17.44 -22.34
CA LEU A 54 0.43 16.29 -22.00
C LEU A 54 -0.68 16.68 -21.03
N VAL A 55 -0.44 17.60 -20.11
CA VAL A 55 -1.46 18.14 -19.20
C VAL A 55 -2.49 18.98 -19.97
N ARG A 56 -2.03 19.90 -20.85
CA ARG A 56 -2.94 20.72 -21.68
C ARG A 56 -3.82 19.89 -22.61
N GLU A 57 -3.27 18.82 -23.17
CA GLU A 57 -3.98 17.89 -24.04
C GLU A 57 -4.82 16.84 -23.23
N LYS A 58 -4.88 16.95 -21.89
CA LYS A 58 -5.62 16.07 -20.98
C LYS A 58 -5.23 14.59 -21.02
N PHE A 59 -4.03 14.28 -21.53
CA PHE A 59 -3.47 12.92 -21.43
C PHE A 59 -3.01 12.58 -20.02
N VAL A 60 -2.63 13.59 -19.24
CA VAL A 60 -2.19 13.45 -17.85
C VAL A 60 -3.00 14.40 -16.98
N ASP A 61 -3.54 13.84 -15.89
CA ASP A 61 -4.34 14.57 -14.91
C ASP A 61 -4.10 13.97 -13.54
N ASP A 62 -3.44 14.71 -12.65
CA ASP A 62 -3.08 14.23 -11.31
C ASP A 62 -4.31 13.99 -10.41
N ARG A 63 -5.41 14.74 -10.59
CA ARG A 63 -6.64 14.50 -9.84
C ARG A 63 -7.28 13.18 -10.24
N ARG A 64 -7.41 12.94 -11.54
CA ARG A 64 -7.95 11.70 -12.10
C ARG A 64 -7.07 10.50 -11.71
N PHE A 65 -5.74 10.65 -11.81
CA PHE A 65 -4.78 9.66 -11.35
C PHE A 65 -4.94 9.36 -9.86
N ALA A 66 -4.98 10.40 -9.00
CA ALA A 66 -5.07 10.23 -7.55
C ALA A 66 -6.37 9.51 -7.14
N ALA A 67 -7.51 9.90 -7.71
CA ALA A 67 -8.80 9.26 -7.45
C ALA A 67 -8.78 7.77 -7.82
N ALA A 68 -8.30 7.43 -9.03
CA ALA A 68 -8.15 6.05 -9.47
C ALA A 68 -7.19 5.26 -8.59
N PHE A 69 -6.05 5.87 -8.23
CA PHE A 69 -5.03 5.24 -7.39
C PHE A 69 -5.55 4.90 -5.99
N VAL A 70 -6.29 5.83 -5.34
CA VAL A 70 -6.89 5.57 -4.02
C VAL A 70 -7.84 4.38 -4.08
N ARG A 71 -8.79 4.40 -5.03
CA ARG A 71 -9.77 3.31 -5.20
C ARG A 71 -9.11 1.96 -5.45
N ASP A 72 -8.14 1.90 -6.37
CA ASP A 72 -7.46 0.68 -6.73
C ASP A 72 -6.65 0.10 -5.56
N LYS A 73 -5.88 0.96 -4.86
CA LYS A 73 -5.03 0.51 -3.76
C LYS A 73 -5.82 0.11 -2.53
N LEU A 74 -6.93 0.76 -2.25
CA LEU A 74 -7.84 0.34 -1.20
C LEU A 74 -8.53 -0.98 -1.56
N LYS A 75 -9.19 -1.05 -2.72
CA LYS A 75 -10.05 -2.16 -3.14
C LYS A 75 -9.29 -3.46 -3.42
N PHE A 76 -8.21 -3.38 -4.19
CA PHE A 76 -7.47 -4.58 -4.65
C PHE A 76 -6.27 -4.92 -3.79
N ASN A 77 -5.60 -3.92 -3.23
CA ASN A 77 -4.38 -4.15 -2.46
C ASN A 77 -4.61 -4.12 -0.93
N GLY A 78 -5.76 -3.62 -0.47
CA GLY A 78 -6.04 -3.42 0.95
C GLY A 78 -5.00 -2.53 1.62
N TRP A 79 -4.68 -1.38 0.98
CA TRP A 79 -3.76 -0.41 1.53
C TRP A 79 -4.53 0.63 2.35
N GLY A 80 -4.00 0.95 3.53
CA GLY A 80 -4.49 2.03 4.37
C GLY A 80 -4.04 3.40 3.90
N LYS A 81 -4.68 4.43 4.43
CA LYS A 81 -4.48 5.84 4.09
C LYS A 81 -3.01 6.27 4.09
N GLN A 82 -2.27 5.95 5.15
CA GLN A 82 -0.88 6.39 5.29
C GLN A 82 0.02 5.87 4.17
N LYS A 83 -0.15 4.60 3.79
CA LYS A 83 0.62 3.98 2.71
C LYS A 83 0.27 4.54 1.34
N ILE A 84 -1.02 4.82 1.10
CA ILE A 84 -1.50 5.44 -0.14
C ILE A 84 -0.91 6.84 -0.29
N VAL A 85 -1.04 7.68 0.75
CA VAL A 85 -0.48 9.05 0.79
C VAL A 85 1.02 9.05 0.54
N TYR A 86 1.76 8.20 1.29
CA TYR A 86 3.20 8.07 1.11
C TYR A 86 3.57 7.72 -0.33
N LYS A 87 2.86 6.76 -0.93
CA LYS A 87 3.15 6.32 -2.29
C LYS A 87 2.83 7.38 -3.34
N MET A 88 1.73 8.12 -3.19
CA MET A 88 1.39 9.22 -4.11
C MET A 88 2.41 10.36 -4.05
N ARG A 89 2.92 10.70 -2.85
CA ARG A 89 4.03 11.66 -2.70
C ARG A 89 5.28 11.23 -3.47
N LEU A 90 5.64 9.95 -3.38
CA LEU A 90 6.76 9.39 -4.16
C LEU A 90 6.54 9.43 -5.67
N LEU A 91 5.29 9.45 -6.12
CA LEU A 91 4.91 9.56 -7.52
C LEU A 91 4.80 11.02 -7.99
N GLY A 92 5.13 11.99 -7.12
CA GLY A 92 5.17 13.41 -7.45
C GLY A 92 3.80 14.08 -7.53
N VAL A 93 2.78 13.52 -6.88
CA VAL A 93 1.45 14.14 -6.77
C VAL A 93 1.47 15.20 -5.67
N ASP A 94 0.82 16.34 -5.93
CA ASP A 94 0.71 17.45 -4.97
C ASP A 94 -0.10 17.06 -3.73
N ASN A 95 0.29 17.58 -2.55
CA ASN A 95 -0.38 17.26 -1.28
C ASN A 95 -1.85 17.70 -1.22
N ALA A 96 -2.22 18.80 -1.89
CA ALA A 96 -3.61 19.24 -1.95
C ALA A 96 -4.47 18.25 -2.72
N ILE A 97 -3.98 17.78 -3.87
CA ILE A 97 -4.65 16.75 -4.70
C ILE A 97 -4.75 15.43 -3.93
N ILE A 98 -3.70 15.03 -3.21
CA ILE A 98 -3.72 13.82 -2.38
C ILE A 98 -4.80 13.91 -1.29
N SER A 99 -4.88 15.06 -0.61
CA SER A 99 -5.86 15.27 0.46
C SER A 99 -7.30 15.23 -0.06
N GLU A 100 -7.55 15.89 -1.19
CA GLU A 100 -8.84 15.88 -1.89
C GLU A 100 -9.24 14.45 -2.30
N ALA A 101 -8.34 13.73 -2.98
CA ALA A 101 -8.59 12.37 -3.42
C ALA A 101 -8.86 11.40 -2.28
N ILE A 102 -8.17 11.54 -1.14
CA ILE A 102 -8.44 10.76 0.07
C ILE A 102 -9.80 11.09 0.66
N ALA A 103 -10.15 12.38 0.77
CA ALA A 103 -11.44 12.79 1.32
C ALA A 103 -12.62 12.23 0.50
N GLU A 104 -12.50 12.27 -0.81
CA GLU A 104 -13.56 11.85 -1.72
C GLU A 104 -13.64 10.33 -1.93
N ASN A 105 -12.51 9.64 -1.98
CA ASN A 105 -12.49 8.25 -2.44
C ASN A 105 -12.12 7.21 -1.38
N TYR A 106 -11.55 7.64 -0.23
CA TYR A 106 -11.15 6.70 0.83
C TYR A 106 -12.31 6.33 1.76
N TYR A 107 -13.19 7.30 2.05
CA TYR A 107 -14.36 7.13 2.91
C TYR A 107 -15.68 7.06 2.14
N SER A 108 -15.64 7.14 0.83
CA SER A 108 -16.83 7.13 -0.03
C SER A 108 -17.42 5.72 -0.19
N VAL A 109 -18.74 5.63 -0.04
CA VAL A 109 -19.51 4.37 -0.10
C VAL A 109 -19.99 4.05 -1.53
N GLU A 110 -19.64 4.84 -2.54
CA GLU A 110 -20.19 4.71 -3.90
C GLU A 110 -20.08 3.30 -4.50
N ASP A 111 -19.08 2.52 -4.09
CA ASP A 111 -18.87 1.13 -4.52
C ASP A 111 -19.24 0.08 -3.43
N GLY A 112 -19.94 0.48 -2.35
CA GLY A 112 -20.34 -0.42 -1.26
C GLY A 112 -19.20 -0.96 -0.40
N ARG A 113 -18.00 -0.40 -0.51
CA ARG A 113 -16.84 -0.77 0.29
C ARG A 113 -16.06 0.47 0.67
N ASP A 114 -16.34 0.99 1.86
CA ASP A 114 -15.51 2.02 2.47
C ASP A 114 -14.23 1.41 3.10
N ALA A 115 -13.33 2.27 3.52
CA ALA A 115 -12.09 1.85 4.17
C ALA A 115 -12.33 1.01 5.43
N SER A 116 -13.41 1.29 6.17
CA SER A 116 -13.77 0.57 7.40
C SER A 116 -14.08 -0.90 7.12
N GLN A 117 -14.83 -1.19 6.06
CA GLN A 117 -15.13 -2.56 5.65
C GLN A 117 -13.89 -3.31 5.16
N VAL A 118 -13.00 -2.61 4.45
CA VAL A 118 -11.74 -3.19 3.98
C VAL A 118 -10.84 -3.56 5.16
N VAL A 119 -10.69 -2.66 6.15
CA VAL A 119 -9.86 -2.94 7.33
C VAL A 119 -10.49 -4.03 8.19
N GLU A 120 -11.80 -4.02 8.39
CA GLU A 120 -12.51 -5.05 9.15
C GLU A 120 -12.32 -6.44 8.55
N LYS A 121 -12.54 -6.57 7.25
CA LYS A 121 -12.31 -7.82 6.53
C LYS A 121 -10.85 -8.28 6.65
N LEU A 122 -9.90 -7.38 6.46
CA LEU A 122 -8.48 -7.69 6.51
C LEU A 122 -8.04 -8.14 7.91
N VAL A 123 -8.54 -7.49 8.95
CA VAL A 123 -8.27 -7.84 10.35
C VAL A 123 -8.88 -9.20 10.68
N ARG A 124 -10.13 -9.45 10.28
CA ARG A 124 -10.84 -10.72 10.47
C ARG A 124 -10.13 -11.87 9.76
N ASP A 125 -9.83 -11.72 8.47
CA ASP A 125 -9.14 -12.76 7.70
C ASP A 125 -7.78 -13.11 8.32
N LYS A 126 -7.05 -12.09 8.78
CA LYS A 126 -5.74 -12.30 9.44
C LYS A 126 -5.88 -12.98 10.79
N TRP A 127 -6.86 -12.57 11.60
CA TRP A 127 -7.16 -13.19 12.89
C TRP A 127 -7.51 -14.68 12.74
N GLU A 128 -8.42 -14.99 11.85
CA GLU A 128 -8.82 -16.38 11.57
C GLU A 128 -7.64 -17.23 11.05
N ALA A 129 -6.80 -16.65 10.17
CA ALA A 129 -5.63 -17.35 9.68
C ALA A 129 -4.65 -17.70 10.83
N LEU A 130 -4.49 -16.79 11.81
CA LEU A 130 -3.67 -17.05 12.99
C LEU A 130 -4.31 -18.11 13.88
N CYS A 131 -5.61 -18.05 14.14
CA CYS A 131 -6.33 -19.08 14.90
C CYS A 131 -6.19 -20.46 14.26
N ARG A 132 -6.40 -20.56 12.95
CA ARG A 132 -6.21 -21.83 12.21
C ARG A 132 -4.77 -22.36 12.29
N ARG A 133 -3.78 -21.46 12.20
CA ARG A 133 -2.36 -21.84 12.33
C ARG A 133 -2.06 -22.42 13.71
N ASP A 134 -2.53 -21.75 14.75
CA ASP A 134 -2.25 -22.14 16.12
C ASP A 134 -2.99 -23.44 16.49
N ALA A 135 -4.23 -23.63 16.02
CA ALA A 135 -4.98 -24.88 16.16
C ALA A 135 -4.23 -26.06 15.49
N ARG A 136 -3.67 -25.85 14.29
CA ARG A 136 -2.86 -26.88 13.63
C ARG A 136 -1.59 -27.22 14.40
N LYS A 137 -0.93 -26.19 14.98
CA LYS A 137 0.26 -26.38 15.80
C LYS A 137 -0.05 -27.21 17.04
N MET A 138 -1.11 -26.86 17.77
CA MET A 138 -1.58 -27.61 18.95
C MET A 138 -1.96 -29.05 18.60
N ALA A 139 -2.68 -29.27 17.51
CA ALA A 139 -3.03 -30.61 17.05
C ALA A 139 -1.80 -31.45 16.70
N MET A 140 -0.78 -30.83 16.11
CA MET A 140 0.49 -31.50 15.79
C MET A 140 1.28 -31.86 17.06
N GLU A 141 1.33 -30.95 18.03
CA GLU A 141 1.97 -31.18 19.33
C GLU A 141 1.25 -32.27 20.13
N ALA A 142 -0.09 -32.25 20.16
CA ALA A 142 -0.90 -33.30 20.79
C ALA A 142 -0.66 -34.69 20.17
N ARG A 143 -0.49 -34.76 18.84
CA ARG A 143 -0.14 -36.02 18.15
C ARG A 143 1.27 -36.51 18.50
N LYS A 144 2.21 -35.61 18.74
CA LYS A 144 3.56 -35.97 19.20
C LYS A 144 3.52 -36.48 20.66
N MET A 145 2.79 -35.78 21.54
CA MET A 145 2.65 -36.18 22.95
C MET A 145 1.83 -37.47 23.11
N GLY A 146 0.84 -37.71 22.24
CA GLY A 146 0.06 -38.96 22.27
C GLY A 146 0.84 -40.24 21.95
N ARG A 147 2.10 -40.11 21.51
CA ARG A 147 3.04 -41.24 21.43
C ARG A 147 3.82 -41.47 22.73
N ASP A 148 3.87 -40.47 23.62
CA ASP A 148 4.64 -40.50 24.86
C ASP A 148 3.74 -40.37 26.11
N ALA A 149 2.39 -40.42 25.97
CA ALA A 149 1.45 -40.11 27.00
C ALA A 149 1.23 -41.28 27.97
N ASN A 150 2.18 -41.50 28.89
CA ASN A 150 1.94 -42.18 30.15
C ASN A 150 2.35 -41.39 31.37
N ASN A 151 2.75 -40.13 31.23
CA ASN A 151 3.13 -39.32 32.41
C ASN A 151 3.08 -37.83 32.07
N MET A 152 2.00 -37.10 32.33
CA MET A 152 2.12 -35.73 32.88
C MET A 152 0.76 -35.05 33.15
N GLY A 153 0.69 -34.43 34.31
CA GLY A 153 -0.49 -33.89 34.96
C GLY A 153 -1.10 -32.66 34.29
N ARG A 154 -2.41 -32.48 34.57
CA ARG A 154 -3.20 -31.29 34.32
C ARG A 154 -2.60 -30.05 34.99
N GLY A 155 -2.44 -28.98 34.24
CA GLY A 155 -2.27 -27.64 34.83
C GLY A 155 -1.39 -26.72 34.05
N THR A 156 -1.96 -25.97 33.07
CA THR A 156 -1.48 -24.64 32.61
C THR A 156 -2.36 -24.06 31.49
N GLY A 157 -3.66 -24.39 31.42
CA GLY A 157 -4.51 -23.99 30.30
C GLY A 157 -4.75 -22.48 30.17
N ASP A 158 -4.96 -21.80 31.29
CA ASP A 158 -5.55 -20.44 31.27
C ASP A 158 -4.53 -19.34 30.93
N CYS A 159 -3.33 -19.35 31.52
CA CYS A 159 -2.28 -18.40 31.20
C CYS A 159 -1.74 -18.52 29.77
N SER A 160 -1.70 -19.71 29.22
CA SER A 160 -1.24 -20.01 27.88
C SER A 160 -2.21 -19.46 26.81
N GLU A 161 -3.51 -19.55 27.03
CA GLU A 161 -4.54 -19.06 26.09
C GLU A 161 -4.57 -17.55 26.04
N MET A 162 -4.48 -16.86 27.17
CA MET A 162 -4.43 -15.40 27.24
C MET A 162 -3.18 -14.85 26.54
N GLN A 163 -2.01 -15.45 26.77
CA GLN A 163 -0.77 -15.07 26.11
C GLN A 163 -0.86 -15.26 24.58
N LEU A 164 -1.46 -16.37 24.14
CA LEU A 164 -1.65 -16.65 22.72
C LEU A 164 -2.59 -15.64 22.07
N LYS A 165 -3.66 -15.26 22.76
CA LYS A 165 -4.62 -14.23 22.33
C LYS A 165 -3.93 -12.86 22.19
N GLN A 166 -3.11 -12.47 23.15
CA GLN A 166 -2.31 -11.23 23.09
C GLN A 166 -1.31 -11.25 21.94
N ALA A 167 -0.61 -12.37 21.76
CA ALA A 167 0.33 -12.53 20.64
C ALA A 167 -0.35 -12.41 19.28
N ARG A 168 -1.56 -12.96 19.11
CA ARG A 168 -2.38 -12.82 17.91
C ARG A 168 -2.78 -11.35 17.69
N LYS A 169 -3.28 -10.65 18.73
CA LYS A 169 -3.61 -9.22 18.64
C LYS A 169 -2.42 -8.40 18.16
N ALA A 170 -1.25 -8.59 18.76
CA ALA A 170 -0.04 -7.90 18.37
C ALA A 170 0.40 -8.21 16.93
N ALA A 171 0.21 -9.45 16.46
CA ALA A 171 0.52 -9.83 15.09
C ALA A 171 -0.44 -9.20 14.06
N VAL A 172 -1.73 -9.11 14.38
CA VAL A 172 -2.72 -8.44 13.52
C VAL A 172 -2.46 -6.93 13.46
N LEU A 173 -2.18 -6.30 14.59
CA LEU A 173 -1.81 -4.87 14.65
C LEU A 173 -0.62 -4.57 13.74
N ARG A 174 0.50 -5.29 13.91
CA ARG A 174 1.69 -5.10 13.07
C ARG A 174 1.40 -5.31 11.59
N PHE A 175 0.59 -6.29 11.24
CA PHE A 175 0.21 -6.57 9.86
C PHE A 175 -0.62 -5.44 9.23
N ALA A 176 -1.64 -4.94 9.93
CA ALA A 176 -2.51 -3.90 9.43
C ALA A 176 -1.82 -2.52 9.42
N MET A 177 -1.01 -2.21 10.43
CA MET A 177 -0.16 -1.02 10.45
C MET A 177 0.86 -1.03 9.30
N GLY A 178 1.47 -2.17 8.98
CA GLY A 178 2.36 -2.33 7.83
C GLY A 178 1.67 -2.12 6.47
N ARG A 179 0.33 -2.17 6.45
CA ARG A 179 -0.49 -1.79 5.29
C ARG A 179 -0.90 -0.32 5.28
N GLY A 180 -0.61 0.43 6.35
CA GLY A 180 -0.85 1.86 6.47
C GLY A 180 -2.24 2.21 6.98
N PHE A 181 -2.92 1.31 7.69
CA PHE A 181 -4.14 1.61 8.44
C PHE A 181 -3.82 2.27 9.77
N ASP A 182 -4.72 3.08 10.29
CA ASP A 182 -4.54 3.76 11.56
C ASP A 182 -4.75 2.79 12.74
N TYR A 183 -3.96 2.99 13.79
CA TYR A 183 -3.99 2.14 14.98
C TYR A 183 -5.38 2.06 15.64
N GLU A 184 -6.08 3.19 15.73
CA GLU A 184 -7.42 3.24 16.30
C GLU A 184 -8.46 2.47 15.48
N GLU A 185 -8.39 2.57 14.15
CA GLU A 185 -9.27 1.81 13.25
C GLU A 185 -9.07 0.30 13.44
N ILE A 186 -7.81 -0.13 13.51
CA ILE A 186 -7.47 -1.54 13.72
C ILE A 186 -7.96 -2.03 15.08
N LEU A 187 -7.77 -1.23 16.14
CA LEU A 187 -8.22 -1.60 17.48
C LEU A 187 -9.74 -1.73 17.58
N LYS A 188 -10.50 -0.81 16.97
CA LYS A 188 -11.97 -0.92 16.92
C LYS A 188 -12.39 -2.24 16.28
N CYS A 189 -11.80 -2.59 15.14
CA CYS A 189 -12.09 -3.85 14.46
C CYS A 189 -11.71 -5.08 15.31
N LEU A 190 -10.54 -5.05 15.96
CA LEU A 190 -10.09 -6.14 16.83
C LEU A 190 -10.99 -6.35 18.03
N ASN A 191 -11.47 -5.29 18.67
CA ASN A 191 -12.37 -5.40 19.83
C ASN A 191 -13.75 -5.98 19.46
N ASN A 192 -14.18 -5.82 18.20
CA ASN A 192 -15.42 -6.41 17.70
C ASN A 192 -15.27 -7.90 17.35
N ILE A 193 -14.05 -8.40 17.16
CA ILE A 193 -13.77 -9.78 16.71
C ILE A 193 -13.35 -10.68 17.88
N VAL A 194 -12.79 -10.12 18.92
CA VAL A 194 -12.11 -10.81 20.04
C VAL A 194 -12.79 -10.59 21.36
#